data_623a550f6e78d962de1d8c11bd07eb7b
#
_entry.id   623a550f6e78d962de1d8c11bd07eb7b
#
_cell.length_a   1.000
_cell.length_b   1.000
_cell.length_c   1.000
_cell.angle_alpha   90.00
_cell.angle_beta   90.00
_cell.angle_gamma   90.00
#
_symmetry.space_group_name_H-M   'P 1'
#
loop_
_entity.id
_entity.type
_entity.pdbx_description
1 polymer ?
#
loop_
_entity_poly.entity_id
_entity_poly.type
_entity_poly.pdbx_seq_one_letter_code
_entity_poly.pdbx_strand_id
1 'polypeptide(L)'
;SEVENNFSTVAVLYQEECHIVVRADSGINTVEELQGKTVSIGEEESGTEQNAKQILAAYGLDEKLVKEVNLNYTDAAKQLQSGEIDALFCTSGVKTEMIEELANSCGIALLPVDGSAAARLLAAYPAYSQGVIPAGSYNGQDQDVPTIGVKAVLLASDELSENTVKALTKTLYDGVDTLQAELGLPLELGPADKIGVPVHAGAAADYQENG
;
A
#
# COMPACT_ATOMS: atom_id res chain seq x y z
N SER A 1 2.09 -9.83 17.53
CA SER A 1 1.94 -8.65 18.39
C SER A 1 0.63 -8.75 19.18
N GLU A 2 0.48 -8.05 20.31
CA GLU A 2 -0.76 -8.06 21.12
C GLU A 2 -1.98 -7.55 20.33
N VAL A 3 -1.77 -6.75 19.29
CA VAL A 3 -2.82 -6.22 18.42
C VAL A 3 -3.47 -7.32 17.58
N GLU A 4 -2.73 -8.33 17.13
CA GLU A 4 -3.24 -9.41 16.29
C GLU A 4 -4.22 -10.34 17.01
N ASN A 5 -4.23 -10.35 18.35
CA ASN A 5 -5.03 -11.27 19.14
C ASN A 5 -6.41 -10.73 19.59
N ASN A 6 -6.72 -9.44 19.27
CA ASN A 6 -7.93 -8.78 19.77
C ASN A 6 -8.81 -8.20 18.65
N PHE A 7 -8.48 -8.48 17.39
CA PHE A 7 -9.20 -7.96 16.23
C PHE A 7 -9.44 -9.06 15.20
N SER A 8 -10.59 -8.99 14.58
CA SER A 8 -10.96 -9.85 13.46
C SER A 8 -11.33 -9.00 12.24
N THR A 9 -11.16 -9.54 11.05
CA THR A 9 -11.46 -8.84 9.81
C THR A 9 -12.95 -8.76 9.56
N VAL A 10 -13.39 -7.62 9.02
CA VAL A 10 -14.78 -7.37 8.61
C VAL A 10 -14.90 -7.40 7.11
N ALA A 11 -14.10 -6.62 6.39
CA ALA A 11 -14.12 -6.53 4.94
C ALA A 11 -12.77 -6.10 4.38
N VAL A 12 -12.48 -6.50 3.16
CA VAL A 12 -11.51 -5.82 2.30
C VAL A 12 -12.19 -4.56 1.77
N LEU A 13 -11.49 -3.43 1.78
CA LEU A 13 -12.02 -2.14 1.32
C LEU A 13 -11.54 -1.81 -0.11
N TYR A 14 -10.22 -1.86 -0.34
CA TYR A 14 -9.57 -1.60 -1.62
C TYR A 14 -8.15 -2.13 -1.61
N GLN A 15 -7.51 -2.14 -2.76
CA GLN A 15 -6.08 -2.46 -2.88
C GLN A 15 -5.25 -1.18 -2.88
N GLU A 16 -4.19 -1.18 -2.09
CA GLU A 16 -3.13 -0.18 -2.11
C GLU A 16 -1.94 -0.73 -2.89
N GLU A 17 -1.28 0.14 -3.64
CA GLU A 17 -0.08 -0.20 -4.40
C GLU A 17 1.17 0.40 -3.75
N CYS A 18 2.24 -0.36 -3.69
CA CYS A 18 3.53 0.14 -3.25
C CYS A 18 4.16 0.97 -4.37
N HIS A 19 4.19 2.29 -4.20
CA HIS A 19 4.89 3.21 -5.10
C HIS A 19 6.33 3.40 -4.62
N ILE A 20 7.28 3.29 -5.54
CA ILE A 20 8.69 3.68 -5.32
C ILE A 20 8.97 4.82 -6.27
N VAL A 21 9.05 6.03 -5.72
CA VAL A 21 9.08 7.27 -6.49
C VAL A 21 10.49 7.84 -6.48
N VAL A 22 11.00 8.14 -7.65
CA VAL A 22 12.26 8.88 -7.87
C VAL A 22 11.98 10.10 -8.75
N ARG A 23 12.88 11.07 -8.77
CA ARG A 23 12.79 12.18 -9.75
C ARG A 23 13.05 11.65 -11.15
N ALA A 24 12.36 12.18 -12.14
CA ALA A 24 12.52 11.80 -13.55
C ALA A 24 13.95 12.00 -14.07
N ASP A 25 14.67 13.00 -13.52
CA ASP A 25 16.06 13.34 -13.89
C ASP A 25 17.12 12.61 -13.04
N SER A 26 16.72 11.69 -12.15
CA SER A 26 17.64 10.98 -11.25
C SER A 26 18.56 9.98 -11.95
N GLY A 27 18.13 9.44 -13.09
CA GLY A 27 18.82 8.33 -13.76
C GLY A 27 18.64 6.97 -13.07
N ILE A 28 17.81 6.89 -12.02
CA ILE A 28 17.50 5.63 -11.31
C ILE A 28 16.30 4.99 -12.01
N ASN A 29 16.44 3.73 -12.42
CA ASN A 29 15.43 2.99 -13.19
C ASN A 29 15.00 1.67 -12.54
N THR A 30 15.79 1.16 -11.60
CA THR A 30 15.53 -0.12 -10.91
C THR A 30 15.70 0.02 -9.40
N VAL A 31 15.13 -0.91 -8.64
CA VAL A 31 15.27 -0.92 -7.19
C VAL A 31 16.73 -1.17 -6.78
N GLU A 32 17.46 -2.00 -7.50
CA GLU A 32 18.88 -2.27 -7.22
C GLU A 32 19.76 -1.01 -7.29
N GLU A 33 19.40 -0.04 -8.13
CA GLU A 33 20.11 1.24 -8.26
C GLU A 33 19.91 2.18 -7.07
N LEU A 34 19.05 1.80 -6.10
CA LEU A 34 18.93 2.48 -4.82
C LEU A 34 20.13 2.21 -3.89
N GLN A 35 21.03 1.28 -4.23
CA GLN A 35 22.26 1.08 -3.47
C GLN A 35 23.06 2.37 -3.33
N GLY A 36 23.41 2.74 -2.11
CA GLY A 36 24.13 3.95 -1.77
C GLY A 36 23.29 5.24 -1.76
N LYS A 37 21.97 5.13 -2.00
CA LYS A 37 21.05 6.26 -2.04
C LYS A 37 20.38 6.52 -0.70
N THR A 38 19.85 7.72 -0.53
CA THR A 38 19.01 8.11 0.61
C THR A 38 17.55 7.91 0.25
N VAL A 39 16.85 7.06 0.98
CA VAL A 39 15.49 6.62 0.66
C VAL A 39 14.56 6.82 1.85
N SER A 40 13.47 7.56 1.65
CA SER A 40 12.39 7.61 2.63
C SER A 40 11.59 6.32 2.58
N ILE A 41 11.53 5.62 3.70
CA ILE A 41 10.81 4.35 3.85
C ILE A 41 9.46 4.50 4.54
N GLY A 42 8.97 5.74 4.74
CA GLY A 42 7.76 6.04 5.49
C GLY A 42 8.02 6.35 6.97
N GLU A 43 6.97 6.64 7.71
CA GLU A 43 7.07 6.89 9.14
C GLU A 43 7.45 5.63 9.91
N GLU A 44 8.08 5.80 11.07
CA GLU A 44 8.42 4.68 11.97
C GLU A 44 7.15 3.87 12.31
N GLU A 45 7.29 2.55 12.34
CA GLU A 45 6.22 1.58 12.64
C GLU A 45 5.03 1.62 11.66
N SER A 46 5.13 2.32 10.53
CA SER A 46 4.09 2.34 9.51
C SER A 46 4.09 1.08 8.63
N GLY A 47 2.94 0.83 8.00
CA GLY A 47 2.85 -0.22 6.97
C GLY A 47 3.78 0.04 5.79
N THR A 48 3.98 1.30 5.42
CA THR A 48 4.91 1.70 4.36
C THR A 48 6.35 1.34 4.71
N GLU A 49 6.80 1.58 5.96
CA GLU A 49 8.13 1.17 6.41
C GLU A 49 8.32 -0.34 6.30
N GLN A 50 7.34 -1.11 6.75
CA GLN A 50 7.40 -2.56 6.66
C GLN A 50 7.48 -3.03 5.20
N ASN A 51 6.66 -2.48 4.32
CA ASN A 51 6.68 -2.81 2.89
C ASN A 51 8.03 -2.45 2.26
N ALA A 52 8.55 -1.25 2.52
CA ALA A 52 9.82 -0.77 2.00
C ALA A 52 10.98 -1.70 2.40
N LYS A 53 11.11 -2.02 3.69
CA LYS A 53 12.14 -2.93 4.19
C LYS A 53 12.06 -4.32 3.57
N GLN A 54 10.86 -4.87 3.41
CA GLN A 54 10.66 -6.17 2.79
C GLN A 54 11.00 -6.16 1.29
N ILE A 55 10.62 -5.10 0.56
CA ILE A 55 10.95 -4.94 -0.85
C ILE A 55 12.47 -4.78 -1.02
N LEU A 56 13.11 -3.87 -0.28
CA LEU A 56 14.57 -3.68 -0.34
C LEU A 56 15.30 -4.99 -0.06
N ALA A 57 14.92 -5.72 0.99
CA ALA A 57 15.53 -7.03 1.31
C ALA A 57 15.35 -8.06 0.19
N ALA A 58 14.20 -8.07 -0.51
CA ALA A 58 13.97 -8.96 -1.65
C ALA A 58 14.91 -8.66 -2.83
N TYR A 59 15.38 -7.43 -2.96
CA TYR A 59 16.39 -7.01 -3.94
C TYR A 59 17.83 -7.10 -3.40
N GLY A 60 18.03 -7.66 -2.21
CA GLY A 60 19.36 -7.80 -1.57
C GLY A 60 19.92 -6.49 -1.03
N LEU A 61 19.07 -5.50 -0.83
CA LEU A 61 19.42 -4.22 -0.22
C LEU A 61 19.00 -4.24 1.26
N ASP A 62 19.94 -3.86 2.12
CA ASP A 62 19.71 -3.72 3.55
C ASP A 62 20.09 -2.30 4.03
N GLU A 63 19.89 -2.02 5.29
CA GLU A 63 20.22 -0.75 5.95
C GLU A 63 21.71 -0.34 5.85
N LYS A 64 22.60 -1.25 5.46
CA LYS A 64 24.02 -0.94 5.23
C LYS A 64 24.28 -0.50 3.80
N LEU A 65 23.40 -0.90 2.89
CA LEU A 65 23.51 -0.63 1.46
C LEU A 65 22.66 0.56 1.03
N VAL A 66 21.59 0.87 1.77
CA VAL A 66 20.68 2.00 1.52
C VAL A 66 20.62 2.87 2.78
N LYS A 67 20.71 4.17 2.63
CA LYS A 67 20.49 5.10 3.74
C LYS A 67 19.00 5.32 3.93
N GLU A 68 18.39 4.54 4.82
CA GLU A 68 16.97 4.64 5.14
C GLU A 68 16.72 5.87 6.05
N VAL A 69 15.65 6.61 5.75
CA VAL A 69 15.14 7.71 6.58
C VAL A 69 13.64 7.57 6.77
N ASN A 70 13.17 7.85 7.98
CA ASN A 70 11.75 7.83 8.29
C ASN A 70 11.17 9.24 8.18
N LEU A 71 10.26 9.42 7.23
CA LEU A 71 9.58 10.69 6.96
C LEU A 71 8.09 10.43 6.70
N ASN A 72 7.24 11.38 7.10
CA ASN A 72 5.87 11.42 6.61
C ASN A 72 5.84 11.77 5.12
N TYR A 73 4.72 11.54 4.44
CA TYR A 73 4.62 11.74 2.99
C TYR A 73 4.86 13.19 2.56
N THR A 74 4.41 14.17 3.35
CA THR A 74 4.60 15.59 3.05
C THR A 74 6.07 15.98 3.06
N ASP A 75 6.81 15.57 4.08
CA ASP A 75 8.24 15.88 4.20
C ASP A 75 9.07 15.08 3.20
N ALA A 76 8.72 13.81 2.96
CA ALA A 76 9.35 12.99 1.92
C ALA A 76 9.20 13.63 0.53
N ALA A 77 7.99 14.10 0.19
CA ALA A 77 7.75 14.78 -1.09
C ALA A 77 8.61 16.04 -1.25
N LYS A 78 8.68 16.89 -0.22
CA LYS A 78 9.52 18.10 -0.23
C LYS A 78 11.00 17.77 -0.39
N GLN A 79 11.51 16.78 0.35
CA GLN A 79 12.90 16.37 0.28
C GLN A 79 13.27 15.67 -1.02
N LEU A 80 12.34 14.91 -1.63
CA LEU A 80 12.54 14.38 -2.98
C LEU A 80 12.60 15.51 -4.02
N GLN A 81 11.69 16.46 -3.93
CA GLN A 81 11.68 17.61 -4.84
C GLN A 81 12.95 18.44 -4.74
N SER A 82 13.47 18.69 -3.53
CA SER A 82 14.72 19.43 -3.29
C SER A 82 15.99 18.62 -3.61
N GLY A 83 15.88 17.30 -3.74
CA GLY A 83 17.02 16.40 -3.94
C GLY A 83 17.77 16.04 -2.66
N GLU A 84 17.19 16.29 -1.49
CA GLU A 84 17.74 15.86 -0.20
C GLU A 84 17.65 14.35 -0.01
N ILE A 85 16.62 13.72 -0.60
CA ILE A 85 16.51 12.26 -0.73
C ILE A 85 16.43 11.87 -2.21
N ASP A 86 16.80 10.65 -2.52
CA ASP A 86 16.84 10.11 -3.89
C ASP A 86 15.57 9.39 -4.27
N ALA A 87 14.88 8.78 -3.31
CA ALA A 87 13.63 8.04 -3.52
C ALA A 87 12.73 8.10 -2.29
N LEU A 88 11.43 7.86 -2.51
CA LEU A 88 10.47 7.63 -1.43
C LEU A 88 9.60 6.42 -1.73
N PHE A 89 9.23 5.70 -0.67
CA PHE A 89 8.18 4.68 -0.68
C PHE A 89 6.86 5.28 -0.22
N CYS A 90 5.78 4.89 -0.91
CA CYS A 90 4.41 5.25 -0.55
C CYS A 90 3.49 4.07 -0.86
N THR A 91 2.77 3.59 0.14
CA THR A 91 1.76 2.54 -0.03
C THR A 91 0.39 3.19 0.09
N SER A 92 -0.34 3.24 -1.02
CA SER A 92 -1.61 3.96 -1.13
C SER A 92 -2.42 3.51 -2.33
N GLY A 93 -3.69 3.90 -2.38
CA GLY A 93 -4.50 3.76 -3.60
C GLY A 93 -3.93 4.58 -4.76
N VAL A 94 -4.20 4.17 -5.97
CA VAL A 94 -3.92 4.92 -7.20
C VAL A 94 -5.18 5.72 -7.54
N LYS A 95 -5.14 7.04 -7.65
CA LYS A 95 -4.00 7.99 -7.64
C LYS A 95 -3.80 8.58 -6.24
N THR A 96 -2.55 8.88 -5.91
CA THR A 96 -2.19 9.59 -4.68
C THR A 96 -1.91 11.05 -5.00
N GLU A 97 -2.59 11.97 -4.33
CA GLU A 97 -2.46 13.42 -4.54
C GLU A 97 -1.00 13.90 -4.42
N MET A 98 -0.30 13.45 -3.38
CA MET A 98 1.11 13.80 -3.15
C MET A 98 2.01 13.43 -4.35
N ILE A 99 1.81 12.25 -4.93
CA ILE A 99 2.60 11.78 -6.09
C ILE A 99 2.20 12.57 -7.35
N GLU A 100 0.91 12.89 -7.51
CA GLU A 100 0.43 13.70 -8.62
C GLU A 100 1.03 15.12 -8.58
N GLU A 101 1.09 15.74 -7.40
CA GLU A 101 1.75 17.04 -7.22
C GLU A 101 3.24 16.98 -7.54
N LEU A 102 3.96 15.93 -7.11
CA LEU A 102 5.37 15.72 -7.46
C LEU A 102 5.56 15.55 -8.97
N ALA A 103 4.71 14.74 -9.61
CA ALA A 103 4.77 14.52 -11.05
C ALA A 103 4.60 15.81 -11.84
N ASN A 104 3.72 16.70 -11.36
CA ASN A 104 3.47 18.00 -11.98
C ASN A 104 4.53 19.06 -11.67
N SER A 105 5.27 18.95 -10.56
CA SER A 105 6.24 19.95 -10.12
C SER A 105 7.66 19.69 -10.60
N CYS A 106 8.22 18.51 -10.33
CA CYS A 106 9.60 18.17 -10.68
C CYS A 106 9.73 17.01 -11.69
N GLY A 107 8.61 16.37 -12.03
CA GLY A 107 8.61 15.12 -12.79
C GLY A 107 9.09 13.94 -11.96
N ILE A 108 8.48 12.79 -12.17
CA ILE A 108 8.80 11.55 -11.46
C ILE A 108 9.00 10.38 -12.42
N ALA A 109 9.66 9.34 -11.91
CA ALA A 109 9.60 7.99 -12.43
C ALA A 109 9.23 7.04 -11.30
N LEU A 110 8.54 5.96 -11.63
CA LEU A 110 8.18 4.89 -10.70
C LEU A 110 9.05 3.67 -10.96
N LEU A 111 9.65 3.12 -9.91
CA LEU A 111 10.47 1.92 -10.02
C LEU A 111 9.59 0.67 -9.96
N PRO A 112 9.74 -0.29 -10.88
CA PRO A 112 8.97 -1.52 -10.85
C PRO A 112 9.43 -2.45 -9.72
N VAL A 113 8.48 -3.20 -9.16
CA VAL A 113 8.75 -4.36 -8.30
C VAL A 113 8.28 -5.58 -9.06
N ASP A 114 9.21 -6.29 -9.69
CA ASP A 114 8.92 -7.39 -10.60
C ASP A 114 9.92 -8.56 -10.49
N GLY A 115 9.84 -9.47 -11.44
CA GLY A 115 10.78 -10.56 -11.59
C GLY A 115 10.87 -11.49 -10.38
N SER A 116 12.08 -11.97 -10.10
CA SER A 116 12.32 -12.93 -9.02
C SER A 116 12.14 -12.34 -7.62
N ALA A 117 12.34 -11.03 -7.46
CA ALA A 117 12.15 -10.33 -6.19
C ALA A 117 10.67 -10.27 -5.83
N ALA A 118 9.80 -9.89 -6.78
CA ALA A 118 8.36 -9.93 -6.59
C ALA A 118 7.86 -11.35 -6.28
N ALA A 119 8.35 -12.36 -7.01
CA ALA A 119 8.00 -13.75 -6.75
C ALA A 119 8.36 -14.22 -5.33
N ARG A 120 9.53 -13.81 -4.82
CA ARG A 120 9.94 -14.10 -3.43
C ARG A 120 9.03 -13.41 -2.41
N LEU A 121 8.66 -12.14 -2.64
CA LEU A 121 7.76 -11.39 -1.77
C LEU A 121 6.38 -12.06 -1.68
N LEU A 122 5.79 -12.41 -2.83
CA LEU A 122 4.49 -13.07 -2.90
C LEU A 122 4.50 -14.45 -2.23
N ALA A 123 5.60 -15.19 -2.32
CA ALA A 123 5.75 -16.48 -1.66
C ALA A 123 5.95 -16.36 -0.14
N ALA A 124 6.67 -15.33 0.31
CA ALA A 124 7.01 -15.14 1.72
C ALA A 124 5.90 -14.46 2.52
N TYR A 125 5.12 -13.59 1.89
CA TYR A 125 4.13 -12.74 2.56
C TYR A 125 2.74 -12.90 1.94
N PRO A 126 1.84 -13.69 2.53
CA PRO A 126 0.49 -13.95 1.99
C PRO A 126 -0.39 -12.70 1.86
N ALA A 127 -0.08 -11.62 2.61
CA ALA A 127 -0.80 -10.35 2.52
C ALA A 127 -0.50 -9.58 1.24
N TYR A 128 0.59 -9.90 0.53
CA TYR A 128 0.90 -9.30 -0.75
C TYR A 128 0.15 -9.95 -1.91
N SER A 129 -0.23 -9.13 -2.85
CA SER A 129 -0.71 -9.53 -4.17
C SER A 129 0.11 -8.85 -5.26
N GLN A 130 0.05 -9.40 -6.46
CA GLN A 130 0.61 -8.71 -7.62
C GLN A 130 -0.22 -7.46 -7.90
N GLY A 131 0.45 -6.33 -8.05
CA GLY A 131 -0.17 -5.04 -8.32
C GLY A 131 0.36 -4.42 -9.61
N VAL A 132 -0.35 -3.41 -10.07
CA VAL A 132 0.04 -2.59 -11.24
C VAL A 132 -0.40 -1.16 -11.01
N ILE A 133 0.51 -0.21 -11.22
CA ILE A 133 0.16 1.21 -11.34
C ILE A 133 -0.07 1.46 -12.84
N PRO A 134 -1.33 1.67 -13.28
CA PRO A 134 -1.65 1.76 -14.71
C PRO A 134 -0.97 2.95 -15.38
N ALA A 135 -0.61 2.80 -16.64
CA ALA A 135 -0.10 3.89 -17.47
C ALA A 135 -1.06 5.09 -17.45
N GLY A 136 -0.51 6.29 -17.39
CA GLY A 136 -1.29 7.52 -17.32
C GLY A 136 -1.91 7.83 -15.95
N SER A 137 -1.56 7.06 -14.90
CA SER A 137 -1.98 7.40 -13.52
C SER A 137 -1.38 8.73 -13.06
N TYR A 138 -0.14 9.00 -13.44
CA TYR A 138 0.57 10.24 -13.12
C TYR A 138 1.16 10.88 -14.37
N ASN A 139 1.36 12.20 -14.33
CA ASN A 139 1.93 12.93 -15.45
C ASN A 139 3.36 12.41 -15.78
N GLY A 140 3.58 12.09 -17.06
CA GLY A 140 4.85 11.54 -17.54
C GLY A 140 5.04 10.02 -17.33
N GLN A 141 4.05 9.34 -16.75
CA GLN A 141 4.07 7.88 -16.60
C GLN A 141 3.29 7.24 -17.77
N ASP A 142 3.99 6.86 -18.83
CA ASP A 142 3.41 6.38 -20.08
C ASP A 142 3.29 4.84 -20.16
N GLN A 143 3.79 4.12 -19.16
CA GLN A 143 3.79 2.65 -19.12
C GLN A 143 3.17 2.16 -17.82
N ASP A 144 2.58 0.97 -17.86
CA ASP A 144 2.22 0.23 -16.66
C ASP A 144 3.46 -0.06 -15.83
N VAL A 145 3.36 0.13 -14.51
CA VAL A 145 4.45 -0.19 -13.59
C VAL A 145 4.02 -1.35 -12.70
N PRO A 146 4.61 -2.55 -12.90
CA PRO A 146 4.35 -3.68 -12.01
C PRO A 146 4.85 -3.38 -10.61
N THR A 147 4.08 -3.78 -9.60
CA THR A 147 4.40 -3.56 -8.21
C THR A 147 3.79 -4.64 -7.31
N ILE A 148 3.93 -4.46 -6.01
CA ILE A 148 3.29 -5.27 -4.98
C ILE A 148 2.12 -4.47 -4.40
N GLY A 149 0.96 -5.12 -4.34
CA GLY A 149 -0.24 -4.58 -3.71
C GLY A 149 -0.49 -5.17 -2.33
N VAL A 150 -1.10 -4.40 -1.47
CA VAL A 150 -1.64 -4.82 -0.18
C VAL A 150 -3.10 -4.44 -0.09
N LYS A 151 -3.90 -5.26 0.61
CA LYS A 151 -5.32 -4.97 0.79
C LYS A 151 -5.51 -4.10 2.03
N ALA A 152 -6.21 -2.98 1.88
CA ALA A 152 -6.75 -2.23 3.00
C ALA A 152 -7.95 -3.00 3.56
N VAL A 153 -7.95 -3.27 4.85
CA VAL A 153 -8.99 -4.06 5.52
C VAL A 153 -9.60 -3.33 6.68
N LEU A 154 -10.91 -3.49 6.84
CA LEU A 154 -11.62 -3.05 8.02
C LEU A 154 -11.51 -4.15 9.09
N LEU A 155 -11.05 -3.76 10.28
CA LEU A 155 -10.96 -4.63 11.45
C LEU A 155 -12.03 -4.22 12.48
N ALA A 156 -12.54 -5.21 13.21
CA ALA A 156 -13.38 -5.00 14.38
C ALA A 156 -12.73 -5.64 15.61
N SER A 157 -12.90 -5.01 16.76
CA SER A 157 -12.51 -5.61 18.04
C SER A 157 -13.33 -6.88 18.29
N ASP A 158 -12.68 -7.94 18.77
CA ASP A 158 -13.33 -9.19 19.13
C ASP A 158 -14.29 -9.04 20.35
N GLU A 159 -14.24 -7.89 21.04
CA GLU A 159 -15.19 -7.54 22.09
C GLU A 159 -16.56 -7.10 21.56
N LEU A 160 -16.65 -6.73 20.27
CA LEU A 160 -17.92 -6.37 19.64
C LEU A 160 -18.80 -7.59 19.44
N SER A 161 -20.11 -7.42 19.68
CA SER A 161 -21.05 -8.52 19.48
C SER A 161 -21.20 -8.89 18.01
N GLU A 162 -21.49 -10.16 17.75
CA GLU A 162 -21.79 -10.66 16.39
C GLU A 162 -22.87 -9.82 15.69
N ASN A 163 -23.96 -9.48 16.40
CA ASN A 163 -25.04 -8.67 15.86
C ASN A 163 -24.60 -7.25 15.50
N THR A 164 -23.71 -6.65 16.29
CA THR A 164 -23.17 -5.31 16.03
C THR A 164 -22.33 -5.32 14.76
N VAL A 165 -21.41 -6.28 14.64
CA VAL A 165 -20.53 -6.39 13.47
C VAL A 165 -21.30 -6.80 12.23
N LYS A 166 -22.30 -7.68 12.35
CA LYS A 166 -23.19 -8.01 11.23
C LYS A 166 -23.92 -6.77 10.70
N ALA A 167 -24.50 -5.96 11.60
CA ALA A 167 -25.18 -4.72 11.21
C ALA A 167 -24.21 -3.71 10.57
N LEU A 168 -22.97 -3.61 11.08
CA LEU A 168 -21.91 -2.77 10.51
C LEU A 168 -21.55 -3.23 9.09
N THR A 169 -21.35 -4.54 8.90
CA THR A 169 -21.01 -5.13 7.60
C THR A 169 -22.10 -4.82 6.58
N LYS A 170 -23.36 -5.09 6.94
CA LYS A 170 -24.50 -4.78 6.09
C LYS A 170 -24.55 -3.29 5.71
N THR A 171 -24.37 -2.40 6.68
CA THR A 171 -24.38 -0.94 6.44
C THR A 171 -23.25 -0.53 5.50
N LEU A 172 -22.07 -1.13 5.63
CA LEU A 172 -20.93 -0.87 4.74
C LEU A 172 -21.27 -1.24 3.29
N TYR A 173 -21.80 -2.43 3.06
CA TYR A 173 -22.17 -2.88 1.71
C TYR A 173 -23.34 -2.10 1.12
N ASP A 174 -24.37 -1.81 1.91
CA ASP A 174 -25.53 -1.01 1.46
C ASP A 174 -25.13 0.45 1.14
N GLY A 175 -24.11 0.99 1.81
CA GLY A 175 -23.64 2.38 1.67
C GLY A 175 -22.42 2.58 0.79
N VAL A 176 -21.92 1.54 0.11
CA VAL A 176 -20.63 1.58 -0.61
C VAL A 176 -20.53 2.70 -1.64
N ASP A 177 -21.58 2.94 -2.43
CA ASP A 177 -21.59 3.99 -3.46
C ASP A 177 -21.47 5.40 -2.85
N THR A 178 -22.14 5.62 -1.72
CA THR A 178 -22.04 6.88 -0.98
C THR A 178 -20.66 7.08 -0.42
N LEU A 179 -20.07 6.04 0.19
CA LEU A 179 -18.72 6.07 0.73
C LEU A 179 -17.67 6.31 -0.35
N GLN A 180 -17.78 5.66 -1.50
CA GLN A 180 -16.89 5.91 -2.64
C GLN A 180 -16.93 7.37 -3.09
N ALA A 181 -18.14 7.95 -3.19
CA ALA A 181 -18.30 9.34 -3.59
C ALA A 181 -17.73 10.33 -2.57
N GLU A 182 -17.90 10.05 -1.27
CA GLU A 182 -17.39 10.91 -0.19
C GLU A 182 -15.87 10.80 0.00
N LEU A 183 -15.33 9.61 -0.14
CA LEU A 183 -13.89 9.36 0.04
C LEU A 183 -13.06 9.66 -1.21
N GLY A 184 -13.70 9.72 -2.39
CA GLY A 184 -13.00 9.85 -3.67
C GLY A 184 -12.13 8.64 -4.02
N LEU A 185 -12.40 7.49 -3.39
CA LEU A 185 -11.65 6.23 -3.57
C LEU A 185 -12.58 5.15 -4.12
N PRO A 186 -12.16 4.38 -5.12
CA PRO A 186 -12.89 3.18 -5.53
C PRO A 186 -12.82 2.15 -4.41
N LEU A 187 -13.97 1.72 -3.88
CA LEU A 187 -14.06 0.64 -2.91
C LEU A 187 -14.37 -0.67 -3.64
N GLU A 188 -13.54 -1.66 -3.44
CA GLU A 188 -13.73 -3.02 -3.95
C GLU A 188 -14.03 -3.95 -2.77
N LEU A 189 -15.22 -3.81 -2.20
CA LEU A 189 -15.61 -4.58 -1.01
C LEU A 189 -15.60 -6.08 -1.31
N GLY A 190 -15.02 -6.83 -0.40
CA GLY A 190 -14.97 -8.28 -0.49
C GLY A 190 -14.75 -8.95 0.86
N PRO A 191 -15.04 -10.26 0.94
CA PRO A 191 -14.73 -11.01 2.14
C PRO A 191 -13.22 -11.03 2.40
N ALA A 192 -12.86 -10.87 3.67
CA ALA A 192 -11.45 -10.82 4.10
C ALA A 192 -10.85 -12.22 4.33
N ASP A 193 -11.23 -13.20 3.53
CA ASP A 193 -10.62 -14.52 3.55
C ASP A 193 -9.19 -14.45 2.98
N LYS A 194 -8.26 -15.18 3.57
CA LYS A 194 -6.83 -15.27 3.16
C LYS A 194 -5.91 -14.10 3.54
N ILE A 195 -6.30 -13.25 4.50
CA ILE A 195 -5.44 -12.15 4.97
C ILE A 195 -4.54 -12.59 6.16
N GLY A 196 -4.78 -13.78 6.71
CA GLY A 196 -4.03 -14.29 7.87
C GLY A 196 -4.61 -13.85 9.23
N VAL A 197 -5.63 -12.99 9.23
CA VAL A 197 -6.41 -12.62 10.42
C VAL A 197 -7.81 -13.23 10.28
N PRO A 198 -8.38 -13.86 11.32
CA PRO A 198 -9.71 -14.47 11.25
C PRO A 198 -10.80 -13.46 10.87
N VAL A 199 -11.82 -13.93 10.16
CA VAL A 199 -13.02 -13.13 9.87
C VAL A 199 -13.90 -13.10 11.11
N HIS A 200 -14.42 -11.92 11.47
CA HIS A 200 -15.34 -11.77 12.60
C HIS A 200 -16.64 -12.53 12.35
N ALA A 201 -17.16 -13.22 13.36
CA ALA A 201 -18.37 -14.05 13.24
C ALA A 201 -19.57 -13.26 12.70
N GLY A 202 -19.72 -11.99 13.08
CA GLY A 202 -20.79 -11.12 12.57
C GLY A 202 -20.66 -10.81 11.08
N ALA A 203 -19.44 -10.56 10.60
CA ALA A 203 -19.18 -10.36 9.18
C ALA A 203 -19.43 -11.64 8.38
N ALA A 204 -18.96 -12.79 8.87
CA ALA A 204 -19.21 -14.10 8.27
C ALA A 204 -20.70 -14.42 8.17
N ALA A 205 -21.49 -14.07 9.20
CA ALA A 205 -22.94 -14.24 9.20
C ALA A 205 -23.62 -13.38 8.13
N ASP A 206 -23.19 -12.14 7.93
CA ASP A 206 -23.74 -11.27 6.89
C ASP A 206 -23.41 -11.81 5.49
N TYR A 207 -22.17 -12.25 5.26
CA TYR A 207 -21.77 -12.86 3.98
C TYR A 207 -22.54 -14.14 3.63
N GLN A 208 -22.97 -14.94 4.63
CA GLN A 208 -23.78 -16.14 4.40
C GLN A 208 -25.22 -15.81 4.02
N GLU A 209 -25.75 -14.68 4.47
CA GLU A 209 -27.16 -14.29 4.22
C GLU A 209 -27.30 -13.44 2.94
N ASN A 210 -26.30 -12.60 2.62
CA ASN A 210 -26.39 -11.57 1.60
C ASN A 210 -25.35 -11.72 0.47
N GLY A 211 -24.46 -12.72 0.53
CA GLY A 211 -23.41 -12.98 -0.46
C GLY A 211 -23.82 -13.83 -1.66
#